data_395b273d419f5d33d0b6517ccf208ab1
#
_entry.id   395b273d419f5d33d0b6517ccf208ab1
#
_cell.length_a   1.000
_cell.length_b   1.000
_cell.length_c   1.000
_cell.angle_alpha   90.00
_cell.angle_beta   90.00
_cell.angle_gamma   90.00
#
_symmetry.space_group_name_H-M   'P 1'
#
loop_
_entity.id
_entity.type
_entity.pdbx_description
1 polymer ?
#
loop_
_entity_poly.entity_id
_entity_poly.type
_entity_poly.pdbx_seq_one_letter_code
_entity_poly.pdbx_strand_id
1 'polypeptide(L)'
;GDFVRTVGIPKDFAKAVKILAAGHRRRIDVGRIDYVSRDGSPGVRMFANIGSFGMSGLTDRLVNQSKKRFGSLSFFAATAKAMWQYDNQRVRLSFDDAPADGVDLTINTVAIANGRYFGGGMMVAPDASLDDGEFDVIAIGDMSMTDFVLKSRRMYAGTHLSLEKISHRRARVVRATPAEPGQVVELDVDGETPGILPATFTV
;
A
#
# COMPACT_ATOMS: atom_id res chain seq x y z
N GLY A 1 -5.19 -10.30 9.35
CA GLY A 1 -4.63 -9.34 8.41
C GLY A 1 -4.14 -10.02 7.13
N ASP A 2 -3.81 -9.22 6.15
CA ASP A 2 -3.42 -9.72 4.83
C ASP A 2 -2.01 -10.34 4.80
N PHE A 3 -1.13 -9.91 5.69
CA PHE A 3 0.22 -10.48 5.82
C PHE A 3 0.22 -11.99 6.07
N VAL A 4 -0.72 -12.50 6.87
CA VAL A 4 -0.83 -13.95 7.13
C VAL A 4 -1.10 -14.76 5.86
N ARG A 5 -1.67 -14.16 4.82
CA ARG A 5 -1.86 -14.81 3.51
C ARG A 5 -0.54 -14.96 2.77
N THR A 6 0.32 -13.93 2.83
CA THR A 6 1.67 -13.96 2.22
C THR A 6 2.53 -15.04 2.86
N VAL A 7 2.52 -15.15 4.20
CA VAL A 7 3.31 -16.16 4.92
C VAL A 7 2.66 -17.54 4.97
N GLY A 8 1.47 -17.69 4.35
CA GLY A 8 0.81 -19.01 4.26
C GLY A 8 0.16 -19.53 5.55
N ILE A 9 -0.12 -18.65 6.52
CA ILE A 9 -0.81 -19.04 7.75
C ILE A 9 -2.32 -19.18 7.45
N PRO A 10 -2.94 -20.34 7.69
CA PRO A 10 -4.35 -20.54 7.41
C PRO A 10 -5.23 -19.74 8.36
N LYS A 11 -6.44 -19.39 7.91
CA LYS A 11 -7.45 -18.70 8.74
C LYS A 11 -8.05 -19.60 9.82
N ASP A 12 -7.94 -20.93 9.67
CA ASP A 12 -8.38 -21.90 10.66
C ASP A 12 -7.50 -21.78 11.90
N PHE A 13 -8.12 -21.47 13.04
CA PHE A 13 -7.41 -21.21 14.28
C PHE A 13 -6.59 -22.42 14.76
N ALA A 14 -7.15 -23.62 14.69
CA ALA A 14 -6.47 -24.84 15.16
C ALA A 14 -5.25 -25.15 14.30
N LYS A 15 -5.34 -24.95 12.97
CA LYS A 15 -4.20 -25.12 12.06
C LYS A 15 -3.14 -24.04 12.28
N ALA A 16 -3.54 -22.80 12.50
CA ALA A 16 -2.61 -21.69 12.78
C ALA A 16 -1.82 -21.96 14.09
N VAL A 17 -2.50 -22.43 15.15
CA VAL A 17 -1.84 -22.81 16.42
C VAL A 17 -0.84 -23.95 16.21
N LYS A 18 -1.16 -24.96 15.39
CA LYS A 18 -0.22 -26.06 15.09
C LYS A 18 1.05 -25.54 14.39
N ILE A 19 0.93 -24.58 13.46
CA ILE A 19 2.09 -23.96 12.80
C ILE A 19 2.96 -23.21 13.81
N LEU A 20 2.36 -22.43 14.71
CA LEU A 20 3.08 -21.75 15.78
C LEU A 20 3.79 -22.75 16.73
N ALA A 21 3.09 -23.80 17.13
CA ALA A 21 3.65 -24.84 18.01
C ALA A 21 4.81 -25.59 17.36
N ALA A 22 4.82 -25.74 16.03
CA ALA A 22 5.93 -26.35 15.29
C ALA A 22 7.22 -25.53 15.33
N GLY A 23 7.15 -24.23 15.70
CA GLY A 23 8.31 -23.38 15.94
C GLY A 23 9.13 -23.04 14.67
N HIS A 24 8.55 -23.18 13.49
CA HIS A 24 9.24 -22.80 12.24
C HIS A 24 9.59 -21.32 12.24
N ARG A 25 10.82 -21.01 11.84
CA ARG A 25 11.32 -19.64 11.71
C ARG A 25 11.71 -19.36 10.27
N ARG A 26 11.36 -18.18 9.79
CA ARG A 26 11.79 -17.66 8.48
C ARG A 26 12.36 -16.25 8.68
N ARG A 27 13.46 -15.96 7.99
CA ARG A 27 13.90 -14.57 7.83
C ARG A 27 13.03 -13.92 6.77
N ILE A 28 12.70 -12.66 6.99
CA ILE A 28 12.01 -11.81 6.02
C ILE A 28 12.69 -10.45 5.99
N ASP A 29 12.57 -9.79 4.88
CA ASP A 29 12.93 -8.38 4.76
C ASP A 29 11.91 -7.53 5.50
N VAL A 30 12.35 -6.36 5.92
CA VAL A 30 11.52 -5.37 6.62
C VAL A 30 11.75 -4.02 5.97
N GLY A 31 10.67 -3.42 5.48
CA GLY A 31 10.74 -2.08 4.93
C GLY A 31 10.85 -1.02 6.02
N ARG A 32 11.69 -0.03 5.79
CA ARG A 32 11.76 1.21 6.54
C ARG A 32 11.14 2.33 5.71
N ILE A 33 10.35 3.18 6.33
CA ILE A 33 9.84 4.41 5.74
C ILE A 33 10.28 5.61 6.59
N ASP A 34 10.90 6.59 5.94
CA ASP A 34 11.13 7.94 6.46
C ASP A 34 10.10 8.86 5.79
N TYR A 35 9.32 9.60 6.58
CA TYR A 35 8.16 10.35 6.09
C TYR A 35 7.95 11.66 6.85
N VAL A 36 6.97 12.46 6.44
CA VAL A 36 6.53 13.66 7.15
C VAL A 36 5.23 13.36 7.89
N SER A 37 5.24 13.58 9.21
CA SER A 37 4.03 13.52 10.03
C SER A 37 3.09 14.68 9.68
N ARG A 38 1.82 14.62 10.08
CA ARG A 38 0.84 15.66 9.77
C ARG A 38 1.12 17.01 10.43
N ASP A 39 1.88 17.02 11.51
CA ASP A 39 2.35 18.23 12.19
C ASP A 39 3.62 18.83 11.56
N GLY A 40 4.13 18.21 10.48
CA GLY A 40 5.33 18.62 9.78
C GLY A 40 6.63 18.03 10.34
N SER A 41 6.56 17.26 11.42
CA SER A 41 7.76 16.63 12.00
C SER A 41 8.21 15.41 11.19
N PRO A 42 9.54 15.11 11.18
CA PRO A 42 10.02 13.88 10.56
C PRO A 42 9.58 12.64 11.35
N GLY A 43 9.17 11.60 10.65
CA GLY A 43 8.79 10.32 11.21
C GLY A 43 9.55 9.16 10.57
N VAL A 44 9.71 8.10 11.33
CA VAL A 44 10.30 6.84 10.85
C VAL A 44 9.41 5.69 11.30
N ARG A 45 9.20 4.71 10.42
CA ARG A 45 8.45 3.50 10.74
C ARG A 45 9.00 2.29 10.00
N MET A 46 8.81 1.11 10.58
CA MET A 46 9.10 -0.17 9.92
C MET A 46 7.78 -0.83 9.51
N PHE A 47 7.82 -1.58 8.42
CA PHE A 47 6.67 -2.38 7.96
C PHE A 47 7.12 -3.73 7.41
N ALA A 48 6.28 -4.73 7.59
CA ALA A 48 6.57 -6.09 7.15
C ALA A 48 5.80 -6.51 5.90
N ASN A 49 4.66 -5.86 5.63
CA ASN A 49 3.78 -6.20 4.54
C ASN A 49 3.86 -5.16 3.41
N ILE A 50 3.15 -4.05 3.51
CA ILE A 50 3.05 -3.06 2.43
C ILE A 50 3.01 -1.65 3.01
N GLY A 51 3.88 -0.77 2.47
CA GLY A 51 3.68 0.66 2.53
C GLY A 51 2.98 1.13 1.27
N SER A 52 2.06 2.08 1.37
CA SER A 52 1.34 2.61 0.20
C SER A 52 0.96 4.07 0.38
N PHE A 53 0.53 4.72 -0.69
CA PHE A 53 0.04 6.09 -0.65
C PHE A 53 -0.95 6.39 -1.78
N GLY A 54 -1.69 7.48 -1.62
CA GLY A 54 -2.79 7.86 -2.49
C GLY A 54 -4.15 7.46 -1.91
N MET A 55 -5.02 6.88 -2.70
CA MET A 55 -6.36 6.46 -2.25
C MET A 55 -6.31 5.45 -1.09
N SER A 56 -5.31 4.58 -1.04
CA SER A 56 -5.14 3.63 0.08
C SER A 56 -4.99 4.36 1.41
N GLY A 57 -4.11 5.36 1.48
CA GLY A 57 -3.90 6.17 2.69
C GLY A 57 -5.16 6.93 3.10
N LEU A 58 -5.90 7.52 2.14
CA LEU A 58 -7.17 8.17 2.42
C LEU A 58 -8.20 7.17 2.99
N THR A 59 -8.30 5.98 2.40
CA THR A 59 -9.24 4.94 2.82
C THR A 59 -8.96 4.50 4.25
N ASP A 60 -7.71 4.19 4.57
CA ASP A 60 -7.33 3.74 5.91
C ASP A 60 -7.52 4.83 6.95
N ARG A 61 -7.25 6.09 6.60
CA ARG A 61 -7.56 7.23 7.47
C ARG A 61 -9.05 7.27 7.82
N LEU A 62 -9.92 7.17 6.83
CA LEU A 62 -11.37 7.19 7.03
C LEU A 62 -11.83 5.98 7.86
N VAL A 63 -11.29 4.79 7.58
CA VAL A 63 -11.55 3.56 8.35
C VAL A 63 -11.16 3.72 9.82
N ASN A 64 -9.97 4.24 10.08
CA ASN A 64 -9.46 4.39 11.44
C ASN A 64 -10.20 5.46 12.25
N GLN A 65 -10.62 6.54 11.60
CA GLN A 65 -11.41 7.60 12.26
C GLN A 65 -12.83 7.15 12.63
N SER A 66 -13.43 6.26 11.85
CA SER A 66 -14.84 5.89 12.00
C SER A 66 -15.08 4.76 12.98
N LYS A 67 -14.11 3.89 13.25
CA LYS A 67 -14.20 2.87 14.31
C LYS A 67 -14.59 3.44 15.68
N LYS A 68 -14.45 4.74 15.84
CA LYS A 68 -14.73 5.45 17.11
C LYS A 68 -16.11 6.11 17.20
N ARG A 69 -16.92 6.19 16.13
CA ARG A 69 -18.04 7.15 16.13
C ARG A 69 -19.39 6.70 15.53
N PHE A 70 -19.46 5.71 14.63
CA PHE A 70 -20.70 5.39 13.91
C PHE A 70 -20.91 3.89 13.68
N GLY A 71 -22.16 3.46 13.53
CA GLY A 71 -22.51 2.08 13.18
C GLY A 71 -21.97 1.69 11.80
N SER A 72 -21.74 0.40 11.60
CA SER A 72 -21.03 -0.17 10.44
C SER A 72 -21.56 0.27 9.06
N LEU A 73 -22.85 0.51 8.93
CA LEU A 73 -23.49 0.83 7.64
C LEU A 73 -23.24 2.27 7.19
N SER A 74 -23.35 3.23 8.12
CA SER A 74 -23.08 4.66 7.82
C SER A 74 -21.62 4.91 7.49
N PHE A 75 -20.75 4.14 8.10
CA PHE A 75 -19.34 4.15 7.82
C PHE A 75 -19.02 3.65 6.41
N PHE A 76 -19.55 2.50 6.03
CA PHE A 76 -19.35 1.95 4.69
C PHE A 76 -19.81 2.94 3.60
N ALA A 77 -20.97 3.57 3.80
CA ALA A 77 -21.48 4.57 2.86
C ALA A 77 -20.57 5.83 2.77
N ALA A 78 -20.06 6.33 3.91
CA ALA A 78 -19.18 7.49 3.92
C ALA A 78 -17.82 7.20 3.26
N THR A 79 -17.25 6.03 3.54
CA THR A 79 -15.99 5.58 2.92
C THR A 79 -16.16 5.38 1.42
N ALA A 80 -17.22 4.71 0.99
CA ALA A 80 -17.52 4.52 -0.42
C ALA A 80 -17.70 5.87 -1.15
N LYS A 81 -18.41 6.82 -0.52
CA LYS A 81 -18.57 8.17 -1.05
C LYS A 81 -17.24 8.90 -1.19
N ALA A 82 -16.37 8.85 -0.18
CA ALA A 82 -15.06 9.49 -0.21
C ALA A 82 -14.15 8.87 -1.28
N MET A 83 -14.16 7.55 -1.43
CA MET A 83 -13.45 6.86 -2.50
C MET A 83 -13.97 7.25 -3.88
N TRP A 84 -15.28 7.45 -4.02
CA TRP A 84 -15.89 7.88 -5.29
C TRP A 84 -15.57 9.32 -5.66
N GLN A 85 -15.31 10.18 -4.67
CA GLN A 85 -14.95 11.58 -4.84
C GLN A 85 -13.43 11.81 -4.85
N TYR A 86 -12.64 10.73 -4.77
CA TYR A 86 -11.18 10.83 -4.79
C TYR A 86 -10.67 11.20 -6.19
N ASP A 87 -9.94 12.30 -6.26
CA ASP A 87 -9.22 12.70 -7.45
C ASP A 87 -7.81 12.08 -7.44
N ASN A 88 -7.43 11.47 -8.56
CA ASN A 88 -6.10 10.90 -8.71
C ASN A 88 -5.04 12.00 -8.56
N GLN A 89 -3.95 11.65 -7.87
CA GLN A 89 -2.94 12.60 -7.44
C GLN A 89 -1.68 12.50 -8.31
N ARG A 90 -1.03 13.65 -8.53
CA ARG A 90 0.25 13.68 -9.24
C ARG A 90 1.39 13.54 -8.25
N VAL A 91 2.26 12.58 -8.49
CA VAL A 91 3.44 12.31 -7.66
C VAL A 91 4.67 12.11 -8.52
N ARG A 92 5.84 12.40 -7.96
CA ARG A 92 7.12 12.08 -8.54
C ARG A 92 7.74 10.90 -7.81
N LEU A 93 8.09 9.85 -8.55
CA LEU A 93 8.76 8.66 -8.04
C LEU A 93 10.19 8.61 -8.56
N SER A 94 11.14 8.31 -7.69
CA SER A 94 12.50 7.92 -8.08
C SER A 94 12.92 6.64 -7.36
N PHE A 95 13.84 5.89 -7.96
CA PHE A 95 14.19 4.55 -7.56
C PHE A 95 15.70 4.40 -7.38
N ASP A 96 16.12 3.65 -6.37
CA ASP A 96 17.50 3.30 -6.08
C ASP A 96 18.45 4.53 -6.07
N ASP A 97 19.57 4.45 -6.73
CA ASP A 97 20.60 5.51 -6.74
C ASP A 97 20.41 6.55 -7.86
N ALA A 98 19.27 6.52 -8.56
CA ALA A 98 18.95 7.44 -9.64
C ALA A 98 17.85 8.49 -9.26
N PRO A 99 18.09 9.35 -8.25
CA PRO A 99 17.08 10.32 -7.82
C PRO A 99 16.78 11.40 -8.89
N ALA A 100 17.69 11.61 -9.84
CA ALA A 100 17.51 12.57 -10.95
C ALA A 100 16.53 12.04 -12.01
N ASP A 101 16.36 10.72 -12.14
CA ASP A 101 15.51 10.08 -13.15
C ASP A 101 14.07 9.87 -12.65
N GLY A 102 13.60 10.75 -11.77
CA GLY A 102 12.24 10.68 -11.22
C GLY A 102 11.18 10.79 -12.32
N VAL A 103 10.16 9.93 -12.23
CA VAL A 103 9.03 9.89 -13.14
C VAL A 103 7.81 10.53 -12.49
N ASP A 104 7.20 11.48 -13.19
CA ASP A 104 5.94 12.09 -12.77
C ASP A 104 4.78 11.19 -13.23
N LEU A 105 3.93 10.81 -12.28
CA LEU A 105 2.79 9.93 -12.51
C LEU A 105 1.52 10.52 -11.92
N THR A 106 0.41 10.39 -12.64
CA THR A 106 -0.92 10.53 -12.05
C THR A 106 -1.33 9.16 -11.52
N ILE A 107 -1.58 9.07 -10.23
CA ILE A 107 -1.83 7.80 -9.55
C ILE A 107 -3.17 7.80 -8.81
N ASN A 108 -3.79 6.65 -8.81
CA ASN A 108 -4.82 6.29 -7.84
C ASN A 108 -4.16 5.83 -6.53
N THR A 109 -3.27 4.86 -6.62
CA THR A 109 -2.53 4.29 -5.48
C THR A 109 -1.16 3.80 -5.95
N VAL A 110 -0.14 3.95 -5.10
CA VAL A 110 1.13 3.23 -5.25
C VAL A 110 1.32 2.32 -4.05
N ALA A 111 1.61 1.04 -4.30
CA ALA A 111 1.98 0.06 -3.29
C ALA A 111 3.47 -0.25 -3.36
N ILE A 112 4.16 -0.12 -2.23
CA ILE A 112 5.55 -0.50 -2.02
C ILE A 112 5.50 -1.82 -1.24
N ALA A 113 5.58 -2.92 -1.95
CA ALA A 113 5.17 -4.21 -1.44
C ALA A 113 6.38 -5.11 -1.09
N ASN A 114 6.47 -5.50 0.17
CA ASN A 114 7.25 -6.63 0.64
C ASN A 114 6.37 -7.90 0.63
N GLY A 115 5.12 -7.79 1.04
CA GLY A 115 4.11 -8.85 0.97
C GLY A 115 3.18 -8.71 -0.23
N ARG A 116 2.41 -9.78 -0.52
CA ARG A 116 1.59 -9.89 -1.73
C ARG A 116 0.21 -9.28 -1.62
N TYR A 117 -0.35 -9.19 -0.40
CA TYR A 117 -1.77 -8.92 -0.19
C TYR A 117 -2.00 -7.68 0.66
N PHE A 118 -2.98 -6.86 0.28
CA PHE A 118 -3.50 -5.77 1.11
C PHE A 118 -5.01 -5.57 0.87
N GLY A 119 -5.64 -4.63 1.57
CA GLY A 119 -7.01 -4.20 1.32
C GLY A 119 -8.06 -5.32 1.38
N GLY A 120 -7.92 -6.26 2.34
CA GLY A 120 -8.87 -7.35 2.52
C GLY A 120 -8.68 -8.55 1.59
N GLY A 121 -7.45 -8.75 1.08
CA GLY A 121 -7.07 -9.92 0.30
C GLY A 121 -6.88 -9.68 -1.19
N MET A 122 -6.80 -8.43 -1.63
CA MET A 122 -6.32 -8.12 -2.98
C MET A 122 -4.86 -8.52 -3.11
N MET A 123 -4.53 -9.29 -4.14
CA MET A 123 -3.15 -9.71 -4.45
C MET A 123 -2.48 -8.62 -5.29
N VAL A 124 -2.14 -7.49 -4.65
CA VAL A 124 -1.60 -6.31 -5.34
C VAL A 124 -0.22 -6.54 -5.94
N ALA A 125 0.62 -7.32 -5.28
CA ALA A 125 1.97 -7.66 -5.73
C ALA A 125 2.12 -9.19 -5.82
N PRO A 126 1.61 -9.82 -6.89
CA PRO A 126 1.59 -11.29 -7.00
C PRO A 126 2.98 -11.92 -7.01
N ASP A 127 3.99 -11.19 -7.49
CA ASP A 127 5.36 -11.67 -7.64
C ASP A 127 6.25 -11.34 -6.41
N ALA A 128 5.73 -10.59 -5.43
CA ALA A 128 6.50 -10.17 -4.26
C ALA A 128 7.04 -11.36 -3.45
N SER A 129 8.30 -11.24 -3.03
CA SER A 129 8.99 -12.18 -2.14
C SER A 129 9.42 -11.47 -0.86
N LEU A 130 9.26 -12.17 0.27
CA LEU A 130 9.59 -11.59 1.58
C LEU A 130 11.08 -11.58 1.92
N ASP A 131 11.95 -12.13 1.07
CA ASP A 131 13.35 -12.43 1.39
C ASP A 131 14.32 -12.27 0.20
N ASP A 132 13.98 -11.39 -0.74
CA ASP A 132 14.82 -11.13 -1.93
C ASP A 132 15.53 -9.77 -1.93
N GLY A 133 15.34 -8.98 -0.86
CA GLY A 133 15.99 -7.70 -0.66
C GLY A 133 15.47 -6.58 -1.56
N GLU A 134 14.26 -6.69 -2.11
CA GLU A 134 13.64 -5.68 -2.98
C GLU A 134 12.16 -5.55 -2.70
N PHE A 135 11.60 -4.38 -2.99
CA PHE A 135 10.17 -4.17 -3.04
C PHE A 135 9.63 -4.39 -4.45
N ASP A 136 8.43 -4.94 -4.53
CA ASP A 136 7.59 -4.84 -5.73
C ASP A 136 6.78 -3.55 -5.67
N VAL A 137 7.09 -2.60 -6.54
CA VAL A 137 6.43 -1.29 -6.61
C VAL A 137 5.35 -1.36 -7.67
N ILE A 138 4.09 -1.31 -7.24
CA ILE A 138 2.92 -1.36 -8.11
C ILE A 138 2.26 0.02 -8.11
N ALA A 139 2.35 0.72 -9.23
CA ALA A 139 1.63 1.98 -9.39
C ALA A 139 0.35 1.74 -10.20
N ILE A 140 -0.78 1.96 -9.56
CA ILE A 140 -2.10 2.04 -10.19
C ILE A 140 -2.27 3.47 -10.65
N GLY A 141 -2.16 3.68 -11.96
CA GLY A 141 -2.16 5.00 -12.58
C GLY A 141 -3.53 5.67 -12.59
N ASP A 142 -3.74 6.54 -13.56
CA ASP A 142 -4.97 7.33 -13.70
C ASP A 142 -6.18 6.45 -14.04
N MET A 143 -6.69 5.78 -13.03
CA MET A 143 -7.81 4.85 -13.11
C MET A 143 -9.01 5.44 -12.36
N SER A 144 -10.16 5.51 -13.03
CA SER A 144 -11.40 5.91 -12.38
C SER A 144 -11.86 4.86 -11.36
N MET A 145 -12.66 5.27 -10.37
CA MET A 145 -13.26 4.33 -9.42
C MET A 145 -14.13 3.28 -10.11
N THR A 146 -14.81 3.64 -11.18
CA THR A 146 -15.60 2.68 -11.99
C THR A 146 -14.69 1.62 -12.60
N ASP A 147 -13.56 2.04 -13.21
CA ASP A 147 -12.57 1.10 -13.76
C ASP A 147 -11.98 0.22 -12.67
N PHE A 148 -11.65 0.81 -11.51
CA PHE A 148 -11.11 0.07 -10.37
C PHE A 148 -12.08 -1.02 -9.90
N VAL A 149 -13.36 -0.69 -9.73
CA VAL A 149 -14.40 -1.65 -9.32
C VAL A 149 -14.57 -2.75 -10.38
N LEU A 150 -14.69 -2.39 -11.66
CA LEU A 150 -14.85 -3.36 -12.75
C LEU A 150 -13.65 -4.29 -12.89
N LYS A 151 -12.44 -3.79 -12.63
CA LYS A 151 -11.19 -4.55 -12.72
C LYS A 151 -10.78 -5.20 -11.39
N SER A 152 -11.50 -4.96 -10.31
CA SER A 152 -11.17 -5.45 -8.96
C SER A 152 -10.99 -6.97 -8.92
N ARG A 153 -11.80 -7.73 -9.69
CA ARG A 153 -11.64 -9.19 -9.80
C ARG A 153 -10.23 -9.60 -10.23
N ARG A 154 -9.60 -8.82 -11.12
CA ARG A 154 -8.21 -9.09 -11.55
C ARG A 154 -7.20 -8.76 -10.45
N MET A 155 -7.48 -7.73 -9.62
CA MET A 155 -6.67 -7.41 -8.44
C MET A 155 -6.70 -8.57 -7.42
N TYR A 156 -7.88 -9.14 -7.15
CA TYR A 156 -7.98 -10.31 -6.26
C TYR A 156 -7.33 -11.58 -6.85
N ALA A 157 -7.35 -11.73 -8.17
CA ALA A 157 -6.72 -12.86 -8.86
C ALA A 157 -5.22 -12.69 -9.12
N GLY A 158 -4.63 -11.51 -8.86
CA GLY A 158 -3.23 -11.20 -9.15
C GLY A 158 -2.89 -11.12 -10.65
N THR A 159 -3.89 -10.88 -11.51
CA THR A 159 -3.72 -10.82 -12.98
C THR A 159 -3.79 -9.39 -13.54
N HIS A 160 -3.78 -8.40 -12.68
CA HIS A 160 -3.93 -6.98 -13.02
C HIS A 160 -2.67 -6.34 -13.58
N LEU A 161 -1.48 -6.91 -13.36
CA LEU A 161 -0.20 -6.33 -13.83
C LEU A 161 -0.13 -6.18 -15.36
N SER A 162 -0.97 -6.90 -16.11
CA SER A 162 -1.09 -6.77 -17.57
C SER A 162 -2.01 -5.62 -18.03
N LEU A 163 -2.60 -4.85 -17.09
CA LEU A 163 -3.43 -3.70 -17.45
C LEU A 163 -2.56 -2.49 -17.79
N GLU A 164 -2.90 -1.78 -18.86
CA GLU A 164 -2.15 -0.64 -19.38
C GLU A 164 -1.86 0.48 -18.35
N LYS A 165 -2.81 0.73 -17.45
CA LYS A 165 -2.70 1.76 -16.41
C LYS A 165 -2.01 1.28 -15.13
N ILE A 166 -1.44 0.09 -15.12
CA ILE A 166 -0.71 -0.45 -13.97
C ILE A 166 0.73 -0.67 -14.40
N SER A 167 1.64 -0.08 -13.65
CA SER A 167 3.07 -0.32 -13.82
C SER A 167 3.63 -1.10 -12.64
N HIS A 168 4.57 -1.98 -12.92
CA HIS A 168 5.31 -2.79 -11.95
C HIS A 168 6.79 -2.55 -12.13
N ARG A 169 7.51 -2.32 -11.03
CA ARG A 169 8.96 -2.20 -10.98
C ARG A 169 9.47 -2.77 -9.66
N ARG A 170 10.67 -3.32 -9.66
CA ARG A 170 11.38 -3.74 -8.45
C ARG A 170 12.43 -2.69 -8.07
N ALA A 171 12.58 -2.42 -6.78
CA ALA A 171 13.56 -1.46 -6.27
C ALA A 171 13.86 -1.71 -4.79
N ARG A 172 15.05 -1.30 -4.35
CA ARG A 172 15.46 -1.33 -2.93
C ARG A 172 15.15 -0.03 -2.21
N VAL A 173 15.19 1.06 -2.95
CA VAL A 173 14.90 2.40 -2.45
C VAL A 173 13.87 3.05 -3.35
N VAL A 174 12.78 3.53 -2.77
CA VAL A 174 11.74 4.28 -3.47
C VAL A 174 11.54 5.62 -2.79
N ARG A 175 11.70 6.71 -3.54
CA ARG A 175 11.41 8.07 -3.05
C ARG A 175 10.17 8.57 -3.74
N ALA A 176 9.25 9.10 -2.95
CA ALA A 176 7.99 9.64 -3.45
C ALA A 176 7.80 11.07 -2.93
N THR A 177 7.47 11.97 -3.83
CA THR A 177 7.14 13.37 -3.49
C THR A 177 5.85 13.78 -4.18
N PRO A 178 5.03 14.68 -3.58
CA PRO A 178 3.96 15.34 -4.29
C PRO A 178 4.52 16.11 -5.49
N ALA A 179 3.86 16.07 -6.64
CA ALA A 179 4.28 16.83 -7.81
C ALA A 179 3.82 18.28 -7.76
N GLU A 180 2.80 18.59 -6.95
CA GLU A 180 2.20 19.92 -6.86
C GLU A 180 2.41 20.53 -5.47
N PRO A 181 2.76 21.82 -5.37
CA PRO A 181 2.90 22.50 -4.10
C PRO A 181 1.61 22.45 -3.27
N GLY A 182 1.72 22.11 -1.99
CA GLY A 182 0.59 22.03 -1.07
C GLY A 182 -0.31 20.81 -1.23
N GLN A 183 -0.03 19.92 -2.17
CA GLN A 183 -0.75 18.66 -2.33
C GLN A 183 -0.45 17.72 -1.15
N VAL A 184 -1.51 17.21 -0.53
CA VAL A 184 -1.43 16.25 0.58
C VAL A 184 -1.70 14.85 0.04
N VAL A 185 -0.69 13.99 0.06
CA VAL A 185 -0.78 12.58 -0.34
C VAL A 185 -0.63 11.71 0.90
N GLU A 186 -1.70 11.02 1.28
CA GLU A 186 -1.77 10.22 2.49
C GLU A 186 -0.98 8.93 2.37
N LEU A 187 -0.27 8.58 3.44
CA LEU A 187 0.41 7.30 3.59
C LEU A 187 -0.47 6.27 4.29
N ASP A 188 -0.30 5.02 3.89
CA ASP A 188 -0.73 3.82 4.60
C ASP A 188 0.49 2.91 4.81
N VAL A 189 0.71 2.45 6.02
CA VAL A 189 1.81 1.55 6.38
C VAL A 189 1.26 0.43 7.24
N ASP A 190 1.13 -0.76 6.65
CA ASP A 190 0.55 -1.95 7.30
C ASP A 190 -0.85 -1.68 7.92
N GLY A 191 -1.67 -0.83 7.28
CA GLY A 191 -3.03 -0.49 7.71
C GLY A 191 -3.11 0.67 8.71
N GLU A 192 -2.03 1.46 8.86
CA GLU A 192 -2.03 2.67 9.66
C GLU A 192 -1.58 3.88 8.85
N THR A 193 -2.11 5.06 9.19
CA THR A 193 -1.85 6.31 8.48
C THR A 193 -0.88 7.20 9.28
N PRO A 194 0.44 6.96 9.17
CA PRO A 194 1.44 7.64 10.01
C PRO A 194 1.66 9.10 9.60
N GLY A 195 1.45 9.45 8.35
CA GLY A 195 1.75 10.77 7.82
C GLY A 195 1.42 10.93 6.34
N ILE A 196 2.20 11.77 5.68
CA ILE A 196 2.03 12.18 4.29
C ILE A 196 3.36 12.16 3.53
N LEU A 197 3.30 12.25 2.19
CA LEU A 197 4.48 12.51 1.37
C LEU A 197 5.06 13.92 1.67
N PRO A 198 6.40 14.14 1.50
CA PRO A 198 7.37 13.21 0.90
C PRO A 198 7.75 12.04 1.82
N ALA A 199 8.11 10.92 1.19
CA ALA A 199 8.58 9.75 1.92
C ALA A 199 9.68 9.00 1.13
N THR A 200 10.55 8.30 1.88
CA THR A 200 11.55 7.39 1.35
C THR A 200 11.34 6.01 1.97
N PHE A 201 11.20 5.01 1.12
CA PHE A 201 11.08 3.60 1.50
C PHE A 201 12.40 2.90 1.19
N THR A 202 12.89 2.09 2.12
CA THR A 202 14.15 1.34 2.00
C THR A 202 13.96 -0.07 2.56
N VAL A 203 14.47 -1.10 1.87
CA VAL A 203 14.54 -2.47 2.38
C VAL A 203 15.70 -2.60 3.36
#